data_6187452818acbdc80f5daa12268cd77e
#
_entry.id   6187452818acbdc80f5daa12268cd77e
#
_cell.length_a   1.000
_cell.length_b   1.000
_cell.length_c   1.000
_cell.angle_alpha   90.00
_cell.angle_beta   90.00
_cell.angle_gamma   90.00
#
_symmetry.space_group_name_H-M   'P 1'
#
loop_
_entity.id
_entity.type
_entity.pdbx_description
1 polymer ?
#
loop_
_entity_poly.entity_id
_entity_poly.type
_entity_poly.pdbx_seq_one_letter_code
_entity_poly.pdbx_strand_id
1 'polypeptide(L)'
;YSGLKDIRVDSSKVMDYVNGLAMDIQSEPINAKFQISDGKAVIFEPSSLGKMLDIQQSTEVTVKALRNGERAVTLTSTIIEPELTLEKVNNLGINTLLGHGESNFSGSTSAGIHNIKTGANKFNGVLIKPGEIFSFNALLGEIDASNGYLPELVIKNKKLVTEYGGGLCQVATTLFRSAIYTGLPIIERKPHSFPVHYYNPQGFDATIYPGITDLKFTNNTPNYILIQNK
;
A
#
# COMPACT_ATOMS: atom_id res chain seq x y z
N TYR A 1 35.28 -33.29 -45.32
CA TYR A 1 35.23 -31.82 -45.38
C TYR A 1 34.10 -31.37 -44.46
N SER A 2 34.43 -31.06 -43.20
CA SER A 2 33.53 -30.36 -42.29
C SER A 2 33.63 -28.87 -42.57
N GLY A 3 32.80 -28.38 -43.44
CA GLY A 3 32.66 -26.94 -43.66
C GLY A 3 31.99 -26.31 -42.46
N LEU A 4 32.74 -26.03 -41.39
CA LEU A 4 32.32 -25.11 -40.33
C LEU A 4 32.18 -23.72 -41.04
N LYS A 5 30.95 -23.31 -41.29
CA LYS A 5 30.65 -21.95 -41.69
C LYS A 5 31.05 -21.07 -40.52
N ASP A 6 32.10 -20.29 -40.72
CA ASP A 6 32.52 -19.25 -39.78
C ASP A 6 31.39 -18.21 -39.72
N ILE A 7 30.62 -18.24 -38.62
CA ILE A 7 29.51 -17.30 -38.41
C ILE A 7 30.14 -15.96 -38.06
N ARG A 8 30.14 -15.04 -39.01
CA ARG A 8 30.51 -13.65 -38.77
C ARG A 8 29.32 -12.88 -38.20
N VAL A 9 29.43 -12.47 -36.95
CA VAL A 9 28.46 -11.62 -36.28
C VAL A 9 28.89 -10.16 -36.48
N ASP A 10 28.02 -9.38 -37.06
CA ASP A 10 28.18 -7.95 -37.20
C ASP A 10 27.82 -7.24 -35.90
N SER A 11 28.85 -6.82 -35.16
CA SER A 11 28.69 -6.18 -33.86
C SER A 11 27.94 -4.85 -33.94
N SER A 12 27.99 -4.12 -35.07
CA SER A 12 27.26 -2.84 -35.21
C SER A 12 25.77 -3.08 -35.27
N LYS A 13 25.31 -4.10 -36.01
CA LYS A 13 23.90 -4.49 -36.06
C LYS A 13 23.39 -5.00 -34.73
N VAL A 14 24.22 -5.71 -33.97
CA VAL A 14 23.87 -6.15 -32.61
C VAL A 14 23.74 -4.94 -31.69
N MET A 15 24.63 -3.97 -31.80
CA MET A 15 24.57 -2.73 -31.03
C MET A 15 23.29 -1.93 -31.35
N ASP A 16 22.94 -1.79 -32.63
CA ASP A 16 21.71 -1.12 -33.04
C ASP A 16 20.46 -1.80 -32.48
N TYR A 17 20.45 -3.12 -32.49
CA TYR A 17 19.36 -3.90 -31.89
C TYR A 17 19.28 -3.70 -30.36
N VAL A 18 20.42 -3.80 -29.65
CA VAL A 18 20.49 -3.56 -28.21
C VAL A 18 20.07 -2.14 -27.85
N ASN A 19 20.46 -1.13 -28.65
CA ASN A 19 20.00 0.24 -28.49
C ASN A 19 18.47 0.37 -28.65
N GLY A 20 17.88 -0.36 -29.59
CA GLY A 20 16.42 -0.41 -29.72
C GLY A 20 15.71 -0.94 -28.49
N LEU A 21 16.27 -1.98 -27.85
CA LEU A 21 15.72 -2.53 -26.61
C LEU A 21 15.87 -1.59 -25.41
N ALA A 22 16.80 -0.65 -25.46
CA ALA A 22 17.02 0.29 -24.37
C ALA A 22 15.76 1.12 -24.07
N MET A 23 14.99 1.48 -25.10
CA MET A 23 13.74 2.26 -24.94
C MET A 23 12.68 1.53 -24.12
N ASP A 24 12.66 0.20 -24.17
CA ASP A 24 11.69 -0.63 -23.43
C ASP A 24 12.20 -1.04 -22.04
N ILE A 25 13.53 -1.02 -21.82
CA ILE A 25 14.17 -1.54 -20.59
C ILE A 25 14.56 -0.40 -19.64
N GLN A 26 14.96 0.75 -20.19
CA GLN A 26 15.41 1.89 -19.40
C GLN A 26 14.25 2.58 -18.69
N SER A 27 14.50 3.02 -17.47
CA SER A 27 13.58 3.85 -16.69
C SER A 27 14.37 4.89 -15.90
N GLU A 28 13.89 6.12 -15.92
CA GLU A 28 14.43 7.17 -15.06
C GLU A 28 14.06 6.89 -13.59
N PRO A 29 14.93 7.22 -12.62
CA PRO A 29 14.60 7.14 -11.21
C PRO A 29 13.53 8.20 -10.88
N ILE A 30 12.61 7.85 -10.01
CA ILE A 30 11.57 8.76 -9.53
C ILE A 30 11.93 9.18 -8.11
N ASN A 31 12.00 10.48 -7.88
CA ASN A 31 12.24 11.06 -6.56
C ASN A 31 11.01 10.91 -5.66
N ALA A 32 11.25 10.67 -4.37
CA ALA A 32 10.19 10.65 -3.36
C ALA A 32 9.57 12.04 -3.20
N LYS A 33 8.25 12.07 -2.95
CA LYS A 33 7.52 13.28 -2.55
C LYS A 33 6.76 13.00 -1.27
N PHE A 34 6.81 13.96 -0.35
CA PHE A 34 6.12 13.89 0.92
C PHE A 34 5.69 15.29 1.35
N GLN A 35 4.41 15.46 1.66
CA GLN A 35 3.86 16.72 2.14
C GLN A 35 2.85 16.45 3.25
N ILE A 36 2.96 17.23 4.32
CA ILE A 36 2.04 17.19 5.46
C ILE A 36 1.23 18.50 5.49
N SER A 37 -0.08 18.36 5.67
CA SER A 37 -0.99 19.47 5.97
C SER A 37 -1.94 19.04 7.08
N ASP A 38 -2.09 19.87 8.11
CA ASP A 38 -2.98 19.64 9.26
C ASP A 38 -2.79 18.28 9.94
N GLY A 39 -1.52 17.84 10.09
CA GLY A 39 -1.17 16.56 10.70
C GLY A 39 -1.45 15.33 9.84
N LYS A 40 -1.77 15.50 8.56
CA LYS A 40 -1.98 14.43 7.58
C LYS A 40 -0.99 14.53 6.43
N ALA A 41 -0.54 13.38 5.93
CA ALA A 41 0.19 13.32 4.69
C ALA A 41 -0.78 13.52 3.51
N VAL A 42 -0.64 14.63 2.79
CA VAL A 42 -1.49 14.97 1.62
C VAL A 42 -0.85 14.54 0.31
N ILE A 43 0.49 14.39 0.30
CA ILE A 43 1.26 13.78 -0.79
C ILE A 43 2.18 12.75 -0.17
N PHE A 44 2.19 11.56 -0.73
CA PHE A 44 3.11 10.51 -0.38
C PHE A 44 3.39 9.67 -1.63
N GLU A 45 4.48 10.00 -2.30
CA GLU A 45 4.97 9.26 -3.46
C GLU A 45 6.32 8.65 -3.11
N PRO A 46 6.45 7.31 -3.03
CA PRO A 46 7.71 6.68 -2.79
C PRO A 46 8.67 6.90 -3.95
N SER A 47 9.96 6.95 -3.66
CA SER A 47 10.97 6.92 -4.70
C SER A 47 11.01 5.56 -5.39
N SER A 48 11.39 5.53 -6.65
CA SER A 48 11.69 4.30 -7.37
C SER A 48 13.06 4.38 -8.04
N LEU A 49 13.71 3.22 -8.07
CA LEU A 49 15.00 3.09 -8.76
C LEU A 49 14.80 3.21 -10.27
N GLY A 50 15.72 3.90 -10.92
CA GLY A 50 15.88 3.87 -12.36
C GLY A 50 16.71 2.67 -12.80
N LYS A 51 16.66 2.38 -14.07
CA LYS A 51 17.44 1.31 -14.70
C LYS A 51 18.00 1.79 -16.05
N MET A 52 19.27 1.58 -16.28
CA MET A 52 19.92 1.92 -17.52
C MET A 52 20.62 0.69 -18.10
N LEU A 53 20.38 0.41 -19.37
CA LEU A 53 21.04 -0.68 -20.08
C LEU A 53 22.48 -0.29 -20.40
N ASP A 54 23.43 -1.14 -20.03
CA ASP A 54 24.80 -1.00 -20.52
C ASP A 54 24.87 -1.54 -21.94
N ILE A 55 24.79 -0.61 -22.90
CA ILE A 55 24.73 -0.94 -24.33
C ILE A 55 26.00 -1.67 -24.77
N GLN A 56 27.16 -1.19 -24.33
CA GLN A 56 28.44 -1.77 -24.76
C GLN A 56 28.57 -3.21 -24.22
N GLN A 57 28.42 -3.40 -22.93
CA GLN A 57 28.56 -4.71 -22.33
C GLN A 57 27.46 -5.68 -22.79
N SER A 58 26.23 -5.19 -22.96
CA SER A 58 25.12 -5.99 -23.52
C SER A 58 25.40 -6.42 -24.96
N THR A 59 26.01 -5.55 -25.77
CA THR A 59 26.43 -5.89 -27.13
C THR A 59 27.51 -6.99 -27.12
N GLU A 60 28.52 -6.85 -26.28
CA GLU A 60 29.63 -7.82 -26.19
C GLU A 60 29.14 -9.21 -25.77
N VAL A 61 28.28 -9.30 -24.72
CA VAL A 61 27.73 -10.59 -24.28
C VAL A 61 26.80 -11.20 -25.34
N THR A 62 26.03 -10.36 -26.06
CA THR A 62 25.13 -10.82 -27.12
C THR A 62 25.94 -11.36 -28.32
N VAL A 63 26.98 -10.65 -28.77
CA VAL A 63 27.87 -11.12 -29.83
C VAL A 63 28.51 -12.45 -29.47
N LYS A 64 28.98 -12.61 -28.23
CA LYS A 64 29.56 -13.87 -27.72
C LYS A 64 28.52 -14.99 -27.73
N ALA A 65 27.32 -14.75 -27.23
CA ALA A 65 26.24 -15.72 -27.21
C ALA A 65 25.85 -16.19 -28.62
N LEU A 66 25.73 -15.27 -29.57
CA LEU A 66 25.44 -15.60 -30.97
C LEU A 66 26.53 -16.45 -31.61
N ARG A 67 27.81 -16.16 -31.36
CA ARG A 67 28.92 -16.98 -31.84
C ARG A 67 28.93 -18.41 -31.27
N ASN A 68 28.47 -18.53 -30.01
CA ASN A 68 28.36 -19.82 -29.35
C ASN A 68 27.09 -20.60 -29.70
N GLY A 69 26.17 -19.98 -30.51
CA GLY A 69 24.88 -20.60 -30.84
C GLY A 69 23.90 -20.62 -29.68
N GLU A 70 24.06 -19.77 -28.67
CA GLU A 70 23.17 -19.65 -27.53
C GLU A 70 21.86 -19.02 -27.97
N ARG A 71 20.73 -19.48 -27.38
CA ARG A 71 19.38 -19.04 -27.74
C ARG A 71 18.85 -17.91 -26.85
N ALA A 72 19.53 -17.66 -25.75
CA ALA A 72 19.15 -16.62 -24.78
C ALA A 72 20.41 -15.97 -24.21
N VAL A 73 20.32 -14.68 -23.94
CA VAL A 73 21.39 -13.91 -23.29
C VAL A 73 20.77 -12.96 -22.28
N THR A 74 21.40 -12.80 -21.13
CA THR A 74 21.03 -11.79 -20.15
C THR A 74 21.79 -10.50 -20.44
N LEU A 75 21.04 -9.41 -20.68
CA LEU A 75 21.62 -8.10 -20.90
C LEU A 75 22.07 -7.47 -19.58
N THR A 76 23.14 -6.69 -19.64
CA THR A 76 23.70 -5.99 -18.48
C THR A 76 23.01 -4.64 -18.29
N SER A 77 22.59 -4.35 -17.08
CA SER A 77 22.00 -3.05 -16.73
C SER A 77 22.54 -2.56 -15.38
N THR A 78 22.61 -1.25 -15.24
CA THR A 78 22.93 -0.55 -13.99
C THR A 78 21.67 0.04 -13.38
N ILE A 79 21.63 0.03 -12.04
CA ILE A 79 20.57 0.67 -11.27
C ILE A 79 20.96 2.13 -11.08
N ILE A 80 19.99 3.04 -11.29
CA ILE A 80 20.16 4.47 -11.04
C ILE A 80 19.36 4.79 -9.75
N GLU A 81 20.06 5.30 -8.75
CA GLU A 81 19.46 5.73 -7.50
C GLU A 81 18.76 7.09 -7.69
N PRO A 82 17.58 7.30 -7.10
CA PRO A 82 16.95 8.61 -7.06
C PRO A 82 17.76 9.56 -6.16
N GLU A 83 17.78 10.84 -6.50
CA GLU A 83 18.45 11.87 -5.69
C GLU A 83 17.77 12.05 -4.32
N LEU A 84 16.44 11.92 -4.30
CA LEU A 84 15.60 12.04 -3.11
C LEU A 84 14.88 10.72 -2.84
N THR A 85 15.28 10.05 -1.76
CA THR A 85 14.56 8.91 -1.19
C THR A 85 13.58 9.41 -0.12
N LEU A 86 12.61 8.57 0.27
CA LEU A 86 11.72 8.90 1.39
C LEU A 86 12.48 9.23 2.67
N GLU A 87 13.58 8.55 2.92
CA GLU A 87 14.44 8.78 4.07
C GLU A 87 15.05 10.20 4.06
N LYS A 88 15.38 10.72 2.88
CA LYS A 88 15.93 12.09 2.75
C LYS A 88 14.86 13.18 2.80
N VAL A 89 13.64 12.92 2.33
CA VAL A 89 12.58 13.94 2.26
C VAL A 89 11.69 13.99 3.50
N ASN A 90 11.68 12.95 4.32
CA ASN A 90 10.88 12.93 5.54
C ASN A 90 11.73 12.53 6.74
N ASN A 91 11.66 13.33 7.77
CA ASN A 91 12.28 13.08 9.06
C ASN A 91 11.37 12.25 10.00
N LEU A 92 10.29 11.70 9.50
CA LEU A 92 9.32 10.93 10.26
C LEU A 92 9.63 9.43 10.28
N GLY A 93 10.60 8.99 9.46
CA GLY A 93 11.03 7.61 9.34
C GLY A 93 10.04 6.68 8.61
N ILE A 94 9.13 7.26 7.80
CA ILE A 94 8.15 6.51 7.01
C ILE A 94 8.82 6.06 5.71
N ASN A 95 9.27 4.81 5.63
CA ASN A 95 10.04 4.30 4.50
C ASN A 95 9.63 2.89 4.05
N THR A 96 8.87 2.15 4.87
CA THR A 96 8.47 0.78 4.56
C THR A 96 7.02 0.52 4.93
N LEU A 97 6.37 -0.43 4.24
CA LEU A 97 5.06 -0.94 4.64
C LEU A 97 5.23 -1.80 5.89
N LEU A 98 4.59 -1.41 7.00
CA LEU A 98 4.60 -2.17 8.24
C LEU A 98 3.58 -3.31 8.24
N GLY A 99 2.39 -3.06 7.75
CA GLY A 99 1.33 -4.04 7.69
C GLY A 99 0.21 -3.66 6.75
N HIS A 100 -0.54 -4.67 6.36
CA HIS A 100 -1.66 -4.54 5.45
C HIS A 100 -2.88 -5.27 6.03
N GLY A 101 -4.00 -4.56 6.11
CA GLY A 101 -5.30 -5.12 6.46
C GLY A 101 -6.22 -5.01 5.26
N GLU A 102 -6.99 -6.04 5.02
CA GLU A 102 -8.00 -6.05 3.96
C GLU A 102 -9.32 -6.61 4.44
N SER A 103 -10.39 -6.19 3.82
CA SER A 103 -11.72 -6.75 4.00
C SER A 103 -12.54 -6.58 2.73
N ASN A 104 -13.51 -7.45 2.55
CA ASN A 104 -14.40 -7.43 1.40
C ASN A 104 -15.80 -7.01 1.84
N PHE A 105 -16.34 -5.98 1.20
CA PHE A 105 -17.68 -5.48 1.42
C PHE A 105 -18.59 -5.64 0.20
N SER A 106 -18.27 -6.60 -0.70
CA SER A 106 -19.17 -6.99 -1.78
C SER A 106 -20.48 -7.49 -1.20
N GLY A 107 -21.60 -7.06 -1.78
CA GLY A 107 -22.92 -7.35 -1.24
C GLY A 107 -23.46 -6.37 -0.20
N SER A 108 -22.67 -5.37 0.20
CA SER A 108 -23.17 -4.25 0.99
C SER A 108 -24.13 -3.38 0.18
N THR A 109 -25.07 -2.74 0.86
CA THR A 109 -25.98 -1.74 0.26
C THR A 109 -25.21 -0.54 -0.27
N SER A 110 -25.82 0.25 -1.14
CA SER A 110 -25.22 1.49 -1.64
C SER A 110 -24.89 2.46 -0.50
N ALA A 111 -25.76 2.56 0.52
CA ALA A 111 -25.53 3.39 1.70
C ALA A 111 -24.37 2.87 2.54
N GLY A 112 -24.28 1.55 2.76
CA GLY A 112 -23.17 0.90 3.45
C GLY A 112 -21.83 1.13 2.74
N ILE A 113 -21.78 0.94 1.40
CA ILE A 113 -20.58 1.22 0.59
C ILE A 113 -20.16 2.68 0.71
N HIS A 114 -21.11 3.61 0.65
CA HIS A 114 -20.86 5.03 0.82
C HIS A 114 -20.24 5.33 2.19
N ASN A 115 -20.85 4.82 3.26
CA ASN A 115 -20.37 5.01 4.63
C ASN A 115 -18.97 4.43 4.86
N ILE A 116 -18.69 3.24 4.31
CA ILE A 116 -17.35 2.62 4.37
C ILE A 116 -16.31 3.54 3.72
N LYS A 117 -16.58 4.03 2.51
CA LYS A 117 -15.68 4.95 1.81
C LYS A 117 -15.49 6.27 2.56
N THR A 118 -16.57 6.86 3.04
CA THR A 118 -16.54 8.10 3.83
C THR A 118 -15.73 7.92 5.10
N GLY A 119 -15.96 6.84 5.85
CA GLY A 119 -15.22 6.51 7.06
C GLY A 119 -13.74 6.21 6.77
N ALA A 120 -13.44 5.39 5.76
CA ALA A 120 -12.06 5.08 5.40
C ALA A 120 -11.26 6.36 5.05
N ASN A 121 -11.86 7.29 4.32
CA ASN A 121 -11.21 8.55 3.95
C ASN A 121 -10.83 9.43 5.16
N LYS A 122 -11.50 9.27 6.31
CA LYS A 122 -11.12 9.99 7.54
C LYS A 122 -9.74 9.59 8.05
N PHE A 123 -9.33 8.35 7.79
CA PHE A 123 -8.04 7.80 8.25
C PHE A 123 -6.94 7.92 7.20
N ASN A 124 -7.26 8.20 5.95
CA ASN A 124 -6.25 8.34 4.91
C ASN A 124 -5.34 9.53 5.20
N GLY A 125 -4.03 9.30 5.22
CA GLY A 125 -3.02 10.31 5.51
C GLY A 125 -2.78 10.57 7.01
N VAL A 126 -3.47 9.89 7.93
CA VAL A 126 -3.28 10.08 9.37
C VAL A 126 -1.89 9.62 9.78
N LEU A 127 -1.22 10.47 10.57
CA LEU A 127 0.10 10.21 11.16
C LEU A 127 -0.06 9.93 12.65
N ILE A 128 0.53 8.83 13.10
CA ILE A 128 0.56 8.41 14.51
C ILE A 128 1.99 8.54 15.01
N LYS A 129 2.22 9.40 16.00
CA LYS A 129 3.56 9.63 16.58
C LYS A 129 4.06 8.40 17.34
N PRO A 130 5.39 8.24 17.49
CA PRO A 130 5.95 7.28 18.46
C PRO A 130 5.33 7.45 19.84
N GLY A 131 4.87 6.35 20.44
CA GLY A 131 4.24 6.34 21.75
C GLY A 131 2.77 6.81 21.78
N GLU A 132 2.22 7.29 20.68
CA GLU A 132 0.84 7.76 20.62
C GLU A 132 -0.15 6.61 20.62
N ILE A 133 -1.26 6.82 21.34
CA ILE A 133 -2.42 5.92 21.31
C ILE A 133 -3.37 6.41 20.21
N PHE A 134 -3.53 5.59 19.19
CA PHE A 134 -4.57 5.79 18.18
C PHE A 134 -5.94 5.48 18.75
N SER A 135 -6.93 6.32 18.47
CA SER A 135 -8.34 6.09 18.79
C SER A 135 -9.17 6.26 17.51
N PHE A 136 -9.86 5.19 17.11
CA PHE A 136 -10.71 5.20 15.93
C PHE A 136 -11.84 6.22 16.06
N ASN A 137 -12.58 6.21 17.18
CA ASN A 137 -13.72 7.11 17.38
C ASN A 137 -13.30 8.58 17.44
N ALA A 138 -12.16 8.88 18.06
CA ALA A 138 -11.67 10.26 18.14
C ALA A 138 -11.37 10.86 16.76
N LEU A 139 -10.81 10.07 15.84
CA LEU A 139 -10.51 10.51 14.47
C LEU A 139 -11.70 10.45 13.54
N LEU A 140 -12.63 9.50 13.76
CA LEU A 140 -13.84 9.37 12.98
C LEU A 140 -14.73 10.60 13.15
N GLY A 141 -14.86 11.11 14.39
CA GLY A 141 -15.75 12.20 14.76
C GLY A 141 -17.22 11.79 14.82
N GLU A 142 -18.10 12.78 14.69
CA GLU A 142 -19.56 12.56 14.71
C GLU A 142 -20.03 11.80 13.48
N ILE A 143 -20.97 10.86 13.71
CA ILE A 143 -21.53 10.00 12.67
C ILE A 143 -22.95 10.46 12.35
N ASP A 144 -23.07 11.44 11.47
CA ASP A 144 -24.34 12.06 11.10
C ASP A 144 -24.36 12.50 9.62
N ALA A 145 -25.49 13.05 9.19
CA ALA A 145 -25.66 13.53 7.82
C ALA A 145 -24.72 14.70 7.48
N SER A 146 -24.39 15.57 8.44
CA SER A 146 -23.54 16.74 8.22
C SER A 146 -22.08 16.35 7.94
N ASN A 147 -21.65 15.17 8.42
CA ASN A 147 -20.36 14.56 8.17
C ASN A 147 -20.36 13.60 6.97
N GLY A 148 -21.45 13.57 6.20
CA GLY A 148 -21.58 12.85 4.95
C GLY A 148 -21.98 11.39 5.12
N TYR A 149 -22.46 10.95 6.29
CA TYR A 149 -22.93 9.58 6.47
C TYR A 149 -24.40 9.43 6.05
N LEU A 150 -24.75 8.25 5.58
CA LEU A 150 -26.11 7.87 5.23
C LEU A 150 -26.71 6.93 6.27
N PRO A 151 -28.05 6.97 6.47
CA PRO A 151 -28.72 6.02 7.33
C PRO A 151 -28.67 4.61 6.72
N GLU A 152 -28.40 3.62 7.56
CA GLU A 152 -28.27 2.21 7.18
C GLU A 152 -28.70 1.33 8.37
N LEU A 153 -29.01 0.07 8.09
CA LEU A 153 -29.33 -0.89 9.12
C LEU A 153 -28.08 -1.26 9.93
N VAL A 154 -28.17 -1.10 11.23
CA VAL A 154 -27.13 -1.50 12.19
C VAL A 154 -27.70 -2.44 13.25
N ILE A 155 -26.85 -3.27 13.86
CA ILE A 155 -27.23 -4.12 14.95
C ILE A 155 -27.02 -3.38 16.28
N LYS A 156 -28.10 -3.03 16.97
CA LYS A 156 -28.07 -2.37 18.28
C LYS A 156 -28.95 -3.14 19.26
N ASN A 157 -28.38 -3.53 20.41
CA ASN A 157 -29.10 -4.29 21.43
C ASN A 157 -29.81 -5.53 20.86
N LYS A 158 -29.14 -6.28 19.98
CA LYS A 158 -29.66 -7.48 19.29
C LYS A 158 -30.87 -7.21 18.36
N LYS A 159 -31.09 -5.96 17.95
CA LYS A 159 -32.14 -5.56 16.99
C LYS A 159 -31.53 -4.82 15.83
N LEU A 160 -32.15 -4.94 14.67
CA LEU A 160 -31.83 -4.12 13.51
C LEU A 160 -32.55 -2.76 13.67
N VAL A 161 -31.78 -1.71 13.64
CA VAL A 161 -32.26 -0.32 13.68
C VAL A 161 -31.59 0.50 12.59
N THR A 162 -32.26 1.52 12.09
CA THR A 162 -31.66 2.45 11.13
C THR A 162 -30.90 3.53 11.89
N GLU A 163 -29.58 3.59 11.70
CA GLU A 163 -28.71 4.63 12.23
C GLU A 163 -27.73 5.09 11.15
N TYR A 164 -27.11 6.26 11.32
CA TYR A 164 -26.05 6.73 10.43
C TYR A 164 -24.77 5.87 10.59
N GLY A 165 -24.03 5.71 9.49
CA GLY A 165 -22.72 5.09 9.53
C GLY A 165 -22.71 3.56 9.56
N GLY A 166 -23.81 2.89 9.21
CA GLY A 166 -23.78 1.43 8.99
C GLY A 166 -22.69 1.07 7.97
N GLY A 167 -21.83 0.12 8.34
CA GLY A 167 -20.63 -0.25 7.58
C GLY A 167 -19.31 0.19 8.23
N LEU A 168 -19.29 1.12 9.17
CA LEU A 168 -18.06 1.64 9.79
C LEU A 168 -17.26 0.59 10.58
N CYS A 169 -17.91 -0.43 11.15
CA CYS A 169 -17.22 -1.56 11.76
C CYS A 169 -16.36 -2.34 10.73
N GLN A 170 -16.67 -2.26 9.45
CA GLN A 170 -15.83 -2.81 8.38
C GLN A 170 -14.49 -2.09 8.30
N VAL A 171 -14.50 -0.75 8.37
CA VAL A 171 -13.30 0.08 8.39
C VAL A 171 -12.47 -0.21 9.64
N ALA A 172 -13.12 -0.25 10.81
CA ALA A 172 -12.47 -0.58 12.07
C ALA A 172 -11.85 -2.00 12.06
N THR A 173 -12.56 -2.99 11.53
CA THR A 173 -12.04 -4.36 11.37
C THR A 173 -10.82 -4.41 10.46
N THR A 174 -10.84 -3.69 9.33
CA THR A 174 -9.72 -3.64 8.39
C THR A 174 -8.48 -3.02 9.05
N LEU A 175 -8.66 -1.92 9.78
CA LEU A 175 -7.58 -1.26 10.49
C LEU A 175 -7.05 -2.10 11.68
N PHE A 176 -7.94 -2.76 12.43
CA PHE A 176 -7.56 -3.70 13.48
C PHE A 176 -6.66 -4.82 12.92
N ARG A 177 -7.04 -5.41 11.79
CA ARG A 177 -6.24 -6.46 11.13
C ARG A 177 -4.87 -5.92 10.73
N SER A 178 -4.80 -4.71 10.15
CA SER A 178 -3.54 -4.07 9.86
C SER A 178 -2.69 -3.91 11.11
N ALA A 179 -3.25 -3.40 12.21
CA ALA A 179 -2.53 -3.19 13.47
C ALA A 179 -2.01 -4.51 14.08
N ILE A 180 -2.81 -5.57 14.05
CA ILE A 180 -2.39 -6.90 14.55
C ILE A 180 -1.26 -7.48 13.70
N TYR A 181 -1.36 -7.40 12.37
CA TYR A 181 -0.32 -7.94 11.48
C TYR A 181 1.01 -7.18 11.58
N THR A 182 0.99 -5.94 12.06
CA THR A 182 2.20 -5.17 12.37
C THR A 182 2.74 -5.44 13.78
N GLY A 183 2.02 -6.17 14.62
CA GLY A 183 2.38 -6.41 16.01
C GLY A 183 2.20 -5.18 16.93
N LEU A 184 1.38 -4.21 16.54
CA LEU A 184 1.08 -3.06 17.39
C LEU A 184 0.25 -3.47 18.61
N PRO A 185 0.56 -2.98 19.82
CA PRO A 185 -0.20 -3.28 21.02
C PRO A 185 -1.64 -2.76 20.92
N ILE A 186 -2.61 -3.67 20.99
CA ILE A 186 -4.03 -3.32 21.03
C ILE A 186 -4.43 -2.96 22.47
N ILE A 187 -4.91 -1.73 22.65
CA ILE A 187 -5.33 -1.20 23.96
C ILE A 187 -6.82 -1.46 24.20
N GLU A 188 -7.64 -1.25 23.17
CA GLU A 188 -9.09 -1.49 23.24
C GLU A 188 -9.58 -2.08 21.91
N ARG A 189 -10.32 -3.16 22.03
CA ARG A 189 -11.00 -3.80 20.89
C ARG A 189 -12.10 -4.72 21.38
N LYS A 190 -13.22 -4.73 20.73
CA LYS A 190 -14.34 -5.62 20.99
C LYS A 190 -14.82 -6.28 19.70
N PRO A 191 -14.96 -7.62 19.65
CA PRO A 191 -15.56 -8.30 18.50
C PRO A 191 -17.07 -8.05 18.45
N HIS A 192 -17.70 -8.34 17.30
CA HIS A 192 -19.15 -8.37 17.24
C HIS A 192 -19.71 -9.44 18.19
N SER A 193 -20.84 -9.13 18.83
CA SER A 193 -21.53 -10.05 19.74
C SER A 193 -22.17 -11.24 19.01
N PHE A 194 -22.33 -11.14 17.69
CA PHE A 194 -22.78 -12.20 16.82
C PHE A 194 -21.74 -12.49 15.75
N PRO A 195 -21.57 -13.77 15.39
CA PRO A 195 -20.69 -14.12 14.28
C PRO A 195 -21.17 -13.46 12.97
N VAL A 196 -20.31 -12.65 12.38
CA VAL A 196 -20.55 -12.06 11.07
C VAL A 196 -19.64 -12.79 10.09
N HIS A 197 -20.21 -13.62 9.24
CA HIS A 197 -19.45 -14.56 8.41
C HIS A 197 -18.46 -13.90 7.45
N TYR A 198 -18.71 -12.66 7.01
CA TYR A 198 -17.78 -11.93 6.14
C TYR A 198 -16.58 -11.34 6.89
N TYR A 199 -16.54 -11.48 8.25
CA TYR A 199 -15.36 -11.13 9.05
C TYR A 199 -14.50 -12.34 9.44
N ASN A 200 -14.60 -13.43 8.72
CA ASN A 200 -13.79 -14.61 9.02
C ASN A 200 -12.28 -14.30 9.12
N PRO A 201 -11.54 -14.98 10.03
CA PRO A 201 -12.05 -15.90 11.05
C PRO A 201 -12.87 -15.19 12.14
N GLN A 202 -13.86 -15.89 12.70
CA GLN A 202 -14.74 -15.35 13.74
C GLN A 202 -13.94 -14.84 14.94
N GLY A 203 -14.34 -13.67 15.44
CA GLY A 203 -13.65 -13.01 16.53
C GLY A 203 -12.40 -12.25 16.10
N PHE A 204 -12.04 -12.25 14.81
CA PHE A 204 -10.92 -11.48 14.24
C PHE A 204 -11.43 -10.21 13.54
N ASP A 205 -12.28 -9.47 14.27
CA ASP A 205 -12.98 -8.27 13.86
C ASP A 205 -12.99 -7.22 14.97
N ALA A 206 -13.35 -6.00 14.68
CA ALA A 206 -13.48 -4.91 15.65
C ALA A 206 -14.78 -4.14 15.43
N THR A 207 -15.54 -3.96 16.52
CA THR A 207 -16.71 -3.07 16.54
C THR A 207 -16.32 -1.71 17.07
N ILE A 208 -17.03 -0.69 16.59
CA ILE A 208 -16.97 0.66 17.16
C ILE A 208 -18.40 1.15 17.44
N TYR A 209 -18.52 1.89 18.52
CA TYR A 209 -19.73 2.67 18.83
C TYR A 209 -19.30 3.87 19.69
N PRO A 210 -19.45 5.11 19.20
CA PRO A 210 -19.03 6.29 19.94
C PRO A 210 -19.53 6.32 21.38
N GLY A 211 -18.62 6.59 22.30
CA GLY A 211 -18.91 6.61 23.74
C GLY A 211 -19.05 5.25 24.45
N ILE A 212 -19.03 4.11 23.73
CA ILE A 212 -19.21 2.77 24.30
C ILE A 212 -18.08 1.81 23.95
N THR A 213 -17.65 1.78 22.70
CA THR A 213 -16.64 0.82 22.22
C THR A 213 -15.75 1.49 21.20
N ASP A 214 -14.45 1.36 21.34
CA ASP A 214 -13.47 1.92 20.45
C ASP A 214 -12.49 0.85 19.95
N LEU A 215 -11.77 1.18 18.88
CA LEU A 215 -10.53 0.50 18.51
C LEU A 215 -9.38 1.43 18.86
N LYS A 216 -8.53 0.98 19.79
CA LYS A 216 -7.33 1.70 20.19
C LYS A 216 -6.11 0.79 20.12
N PHE A 217 -5.02 1.33 19.62
CA PHE A 217 -3.71 0.69 19.62
C PHE A 217 -2.61 1.73 19.80
N THR A 218 -1.43 1.30 20.21
CA THR A 218 -0.29 2.21 20.41
C THR A 218 0.72 2.06 19.30
N ASN A 219 1.25 3.16 18.81
CA ASN A 219 2.46 3.14 18.02
C ASN A 219 3.68 2.93 18.94
N ASN A 220 4.12 1.70 19.11
CA ASN A 220 5.32 1.36 19.88
C ASN A 220 6.60 1.32 19.03
N THR A 221 6.54 1.79 17.79
CA THR A 221 7.72 1.90 16.92
C THR A 221 8.49 3.19 17.20
N PRO A 222 9.78 3.27 16.84
CA PRO A 222 10.58 4.49 17.02
C PRO A 222 10.21 5.63 16.07
N ASN A 223 9.41 5.36 15.03
CA ASN A 223 9.07 6.30 13.97
C ASN A 223 7.55 6.53 13.88
N TYR A 224 7.17 7.52 13.09
CA TYR A 224 5.75 7.74 12.78
C TYR A 224 5.18 6.59 11.96
N ILE A 225 3.90 6.31 12.16
CA ILE A 225 3.10 5.43 11.30
C ILE A 225 2.17 6.30 10.46
N LEU A 226 2.15 6.04 9.16
CA LEU A 226 1.20 6.64 8.21
C LEU A 226 0.13 5.63 7.85
N ILE A 227 -1.13 5.99 8.07
CA ILE A 227 -2.27 5.20 7.59
C ILE A 227 -2.60 5.63 6.16
N GLN A 228 -2.67 4.66 5.25
CA GLN A 228 -3.14 4.86 3.88
C GLN A 228 -4.20 3.83 3.54
N ASN A 229 -5.21 4.22 2.77
CA ASN A 229 -6.25 3.34 2.24
C ASN A 229 -6.32 3.42 0.72
N LYS A 230 -6.73 2.30 0.11
CA LYS A 230 -6.95 2.17 -1.34
C LYS A 230 -8.34 1.64 -1.61
#